data_771c3427b4ecbcbee98fe2f1283c02f0
#
_entry.id   771c3427b4ecbcbee98fe2f1283c02f0
#
_cell.length_a   1.000
_cell.length_b   1.000
_cell.length_c   1.000
_cell.angle_alpha   90.00
_cell.angle_beta   90.00
_cell.angle_gamma   90.00
#
_symmetry.space_group_name_H-M   'P 1'
#
loop_
_entity.id
_entity.type
_entity.pdbx_description
1 polymer ?
#
loop_
_entity_poly.entity_id
_entity_poly.type
_entity_poly.pdbx_seq_one_letter_code
_entity_poly.pdbx_strand_id
1 'polypeptide(L)'
;SPQRRTTYSAAAGGYKALYLWLQSLDLPVARWEKGFENLPQDSSVLVLVEPELGPGTGEMDALKEWVSDGRTLVLIASRPNPFLKNMEFALVPVFAMHQSEDKNEAFLFQPGSYTQGIHTLESDGHADLTSKHPETVVLIRSKWGGLLAVRAKGNGRVICLSDPNLLSNQSLRDGDHARLALNLLLANRGDDSLLIDEYHHGYGRVTSVLEHLVHSRALVPVLQGILLLFVLWAARGRRFGLPRPLFQEKRRSSLEYVKAMAQLFQRGRARVLAFEALVGWTEKEAKNILVHRDHTLQNKLLAARRNPDKQVVSDRDLLVSAQGLYSALDEARRKAARGA
;
A
#
# COMPACT_ATOMS: atom_id res chain seq x y z
N SER A 1 4.76 4.07 23.25
CA SER A 1 5.02 2.75 22.65
C SER A 1 5.37 1.81 23.78
N PRO A 2 4.80 0.60 23.86
CA PRO A 2 5.28 -0.39 24.80
C PRO A 2 6.77 -0.61 24.57
N GLN A 3 7.55 -0.66 25.62
CA GLN A 3 8.99 -0.90 25.55
C GLN A 3 9.19 -2.31 25.03
N ARG A 4 9.48 -2.46 23.72
CA ARG A 4 9.71 -3.76 23.11
C ARG A 4 10.98 -4.39 23.70
N ARG A 5 10.85 -5.59 24.23
CA ARG A 5 11.94 -6.37 24.84
C ARG A 5 12.71 -7.18 23.78
N THR A 6 13.23 -6.48 22.77
CA THR A 6 13.94 -7.07 21.63
C THR A 6 15.42 -6.67 21.65
N THR A 7 16.26 -7.43 20.95
CA THR A 7 17.67 -7.08 20.76
C THR A 7 17.87 -5.91 19.79
N TYR A 8 16.84 -5.45 19.12
CA TYR A 8 16.85 -4.24 18.30
C TYR A 8 16.61 -2.97 19.12
N SER A 9 15.95 -3.12 20.29
CA SER A 9 15.55 -1.99 21.13
C SER A 9 16.69 -1.47 22.02
N ALA A 10 17.02 -0.18 21.85
CA ALA A 10 17.94 0.54 22.73
C ALA A 10 17.23 1.16 23.95
N ALA A 11 15.90 1.01 24.10
CA ALA A 11 15.16 1.49 25.26
C ALA A 11 15.62 0.79 26.54
N ALA A 12 15.33 1.35 27.71
CA ALA A 12 15.73 0.83 29.01
C ALA A 12 15.39 -0.67 29.20
N GLY A 13 14.16 -1.07 28.84
CA GLY A 13 13.71 -2.47 28.92
C GLY A 13 14.10 -3.34 27.71
N GLY A 14 14.84 -2.84 26.73
CA GLY A 14 15.32 -3.60 25.55
C GLY A 14 16.49 -4.53 25.88
N TYR A 15 16.94 -5.29 24.91
CA TYR A 15 18.02 -6.29 25.06
C TYR A 15 19.19 -6.06 24.09
N LYS A 16 19.27 -4.87 23.51
CA LYS A 16 20.36 -4.54 22.57
C LYS A 16 21.73 -4.56 23.23
N ALA A 17 21.84 -4.10 24.49
CA ALA A 17 23.09 -4.10 25.23
C ALA A 17 23.58 -5.55 25.45
N LEU A 18 22.71 -6.46 25.89
CA LEU A 18 23.03 -7.88 26.04
C LEU A 18 23.58 -8.47 24.72
N TYR A 19 22.86 -8.24 23.61
CA TYR A 19 23.27 -8.76 22.31
C TYR A 19 24.64 -8.25 21.86
N LEU A 20 24.88 -6.93 21.94
CA LEU A 20 26.16 -6.33 21.56
C LEU A 20 27.30 -6.74 22.50
N TRP A 21 27.00 -6.90 23.78
CA TRP A 21 27.98 -7.36 24.74
C TRP A 21 28.42 -8.80 24.46
N LEU A 22 27.48 -9.71 24.19
CA LEU A 22 27.81 -11.09 23.82
C LEU A 22 28.65 -11.13 22.52
N GLN A 23 28.34 -10.28 21.53
CA GLN A 23 29.17 -10.15 20.32
C GLN A 23 30.58 -9.64 20.65
N SER A 24 30.73 -8.69 21.58
CA SER A 24 32.04 -8.17 21.97
C SER A 24 32.92 -9.17 22.73
N LEU A 25 32.31 -10.27 23.19
CA LEU A 25 33.01 -11.41 23.80
C LEU A 25 33.34 -12.51 22.76
N ASP A 26 33.22 -12.21 21.45
CA ASP A 26 33.43 -13.13 20.33
C ASP A 26 32.56 -14.39 20.41
N LEU A 27 31.37 -14.29 21.06
CA LEU A 27 30.41 -15.40 21.14
C LEU A 27 29.58 -15.46 19.86
N PRO A 28 29.34 -16.66 19.28
CA PRO A 28 28.51 -16.83 18.10
C PRO A 28 27.03 -16.64 18.45
N VAL A 29 26.60 -15.37 18.61
CA VAL A 29 25.21 -14.99 18.89
C VAL A 29 24.53 -14.48 17.64
N ALA A 30 23.34 -15.00 17.37
CA ALA A 30 22.53 -14.60 16.22
C ALA A 30 21.07 -14.27 16.65
N ARG A 31 20.42 -13.41 15.89
CA ARG A 31 18.98 -13.17 15.99
C ARG A 31 18.24 -14.22 15.19
N TRP A 32 17.23 -14.81 15.80
CA TRP A 32 16.39 -15.79 15.13
C TRP A 32 15.08 -15.16 14.68
N GLU A 33 14.88 -15.09 13.37
CA GLU A 33 13.75 -14.41 12.74
C GLU A 33 12.88 -15.35 11.89
N LYS A 34 12.87 -16.64 12.25
CA LYS A 34 12.09 -17.67 11.55
C LYS A 34 11.30 -18.49 12.56
N GLY A 35 10.28 -19.20 12.09
CA GLY A 35 9.54 -20.16 12.93
C GLY A 35 10.44 -21.28 13.45
N PHE A 36 10.02 -21.92 14.54
CA PHE A 36 10.84 -22.91 15.23
C PHE A 36 10.98 -24.22 14.48
N GLU A 37 10.17 -24.48 13.47
CA GLU A 37 10.34 -25.60 12.53
C GLU A 37 11.65 -25.51 11.74
N ASN A 38 12.28 -24.33 11.73
CA ASN A 38 13.50 -24.06 11.00
C ASN A 38 14.73 -23.92 11.91
N LEU A 39 14.63 -24.29 13.20
CA LEU A 39 15.75 -24.20 14.13
C LEU A 39 16.95 -25.02 13.65
N PRO A 40 18.15 -24.44 13.58
CA PRO A 40 19.33 -25.12 13.10
C PRO A 40 19.80 -26.15 14.13
N GLN A 41 20.42 -27.21 13.61
CA GLN A 41 20.92 -28.30 14.44
C GLN A 41 22.27 -27.98 15.11
N ASP A 42 22.99 -27.00 14.60
CA ASP A 42 24.29 -26.49 15.08
C ASP A 42 24.15 -25.35 16.08
N SER A 43 22.98 -25.18 16.65
CA SER A 43 22.73 -24.22 17.76
C SER A 43 22.41 -24.97 19.03
N SER A 44 22.97 -24.51 20.14
CA SER A 44 22.82 -25.17 21.45
C SER A 44 21.90 -24.46 22.42
N VAL A 45 21.66 -23.14 22.23
CA VAL A 45 20.85 -22.33 23.13
C VAL A 45 19.89 -21.44 22.33
N LEU A 46 18.62 -21.46 22.70
CA LEU A 46 17.59 -20.54 22.21
C LEU A 46 17.04 -19.73 23.37
N VAL A 47 17.01 -18.40 23.23
CA VAL A 47 16.49 -17.46 24.21
C VAL A 47 15.20 -16.82 23.71
N LEU A 48 14.11 -16.98 24.47
CA LEU A 48 12.85 -16.31 24.27
C LEU A 48 12.61 -15.31 25.40
N VAL A 49 12.44 -14.05 25.03
CA VAL A 49 12.21 -12.97 26.01
C VAL A 49 10.84 -12.34 25.77
N GLU A 50 9.91 -12.50 26.71
CA GLU A 50 8.57 -11.85 26.62
C GLU A 50 7.95 -11.92 25.22
N PRO A 51 7.77 -13.09 24.60
CA PRO A 51 7.24 -13.22 23.25
C PRO A 51 5.87 -12.55 23.16
N GLU A 52 5.72 -11.63 22.21
CA GLU A 52 4.46 -10.89 21.97
C GLU A 52 3.44 -11.73 21.20
N LEU A 53 3.94 -12.63 20.35
CA LEU A 53 3.13 -13.53 19.54
C LEU A 53 3.20 -14.95 20.10
N GLY A 54 2.07 -15.63 20.06
CA GLY A 54 2.01 -17.06 20.41
C GLY A 54 2.65 -17.94 19.34
N PRO A 55 2.93 -19.22 19.71
CA PRO A 55 3.50 -20.19 18.76
C PRO A 55 2.48 -20.49 17.64
N GLY A 56 2.99 -20.69 16.43
CA GLY A 56 2.22 -21.19 15.30
C GLY A 56 1.88 -22.69 15.45
N THR A 57 1.11 -23.19 14.48
CA THR A 57 0.78 -24.62 14.41
C THR A 57 2.04 -25.42 14.14
N GLY A 58 2.34 -26.43 14.99
CA GLY A 58 3.54 -27.25 14.86
C GLY A 58 4.80 -26.69 15.51
N GLU A 59 4.92 -25.36 15.70
CA GLU A 59 6.12 -24.74 16.30
C GLU A 59 6.44 -25.27 17.69
N MET A 60 5.41 -25.50 18.52
CA MET A 60 5.65 -26.03 19.88
C MET A 60 6.18 -27.46 19.87
N ASP A 61 5.76 -28.27 18.94
CA ASP A 61 6.22 -29.67 18.85
C ASP A 61 7.66 -29.69 18.32
N ALA A 62 7.97 -28.88 17.30
CA ALA A 62 9.33 -28.69 16.81
C ALA A 62 10.28 -28.17 17.92
N LEU A 63 9.84 -27.18 18.72
CA LEU A 63 10.62 -26.67 19.82
C LEU A 63 10.84 -27.70 20.92
N LYS A 64 9.84 -28.52 21.27
CA LYS A 64 9.97 -29.59 22.25
C LYS A 64 10.93 -30.68 21.79
N GLU A 65 10.88 -31.04 20.53
CA GLU A 65 11.80 -32.02 19.92
C GLU A 65 13.23 -31.46 19.92
N TRP A 66 13.44 -30.23 19.45
CA TRP A 66 14.70 -29.53 19.43
C TRP A 66 15.37 -29.49 20.82
N VAL A 67 14.60 -29.18 21.87
CA VAL A 67 15.09 -29.22 23.25
C VAL A 67 15.42 -30.67 23.68
N SER A 68 14.52 -31.61 23.38
CA SER A 68 14.69 -33.02 23.81
C SER A 68 15.93 -33.68 23.19
N ASP A 69 16.41 -33.17 22.06
CA ASP A 69 17.65 -33.60 21.40
C ASP A 69 18.93 -33.12 22.08
N GLY A 70 18.85 -32.43 23.22
CA GLY A 70 20.03 -32.09 24.02
C GLY A 70 20.29 -30.57 24.11
N ARG A 71 19.42 -29.74 23.61
CA ARG A 71 19.60 -28.28 23.53
C ARG A 71 18.93 -27.54 24.69
N THR A 72 19.30 -26.27 24.89
CA THR A 72 18.84 -25.48 26.01
C THR A 72 17.88 -24.38 25.54
N LEU A 73 16.68 -24.38 26.10
CA LEU A 73 15.72 -23.30 25.96
C LEU A 73 15.75 -22.40 27.18
N VAL A 74 15.99 -21.09 26.99
CA VAL A 74 15.89 -20.06 28.04
C VAL A 74 14.64 -19.24 27.82
N LEU A 75 13.63 -19.41 28.66
CA LEU A 75 12.39 -18.64 28.67
C LEU A 75 12.48 -17.53 29.70
N ILE A 76 12.32 -16.30 29.27
CA ILE A 76 12.34 -15.12 30.14
C ILE A 76 10.98 -14.43 30.00
N ALA A 77 10.19 -14.43 31.05
CA ALA A 77 8.86 -13.87 31.01
C ALA A 77 8.36 -13.42 32.39
N SER A 78 7.66 -12.29 32.46
CA SER A 78 7.01 -11.78 33.67
C SER A 78 5.52 -12.11 33.75
N ARG A 79 4.95 -12.65 32.67
CA ARG A 79 3.52 -12.94 32.54
C ARG A 79 3.28 -14.32 31.97
N PRO A 80 2.15 -14.96 32.34
CA PRO A 80 1.74 -16.21 31.73
C PRO A 80 1.65 -16.07 30.19
N ASN A 81 2.22 -17.03 29.49
CA ASN A 81 2.15 -17.10 28.03
C ASN A 81 2.07 -18.56 27.55
N PRO A 82 1.70 -18.82 26.29
CA PRO A 82 1.57 -20.17 25.76
C PRO A 82 2.86 -20.99 25.82
N PHE A 83 4.05 -20.39 25.67
CA PHE A 83 5.33 -21.09 25.73
C PHE A 83 5.59 -21.64 27.11
N LEU A 84 5.41 -20.83 28.17
CA LEU A 84 5.53 -21.29 29.54
C LEU A 84 4.59 -22.46 29.83
N LYS A 85 3.31 -22.32 29.46
CA LYS A 85 2.30 -23.38 29.68
C LYS A 85 2.68 -24.69 28.99
N ASN A 86 3.13 -24.62 27.75
CA ASN A 86 3.53 -25.80 26.98
C ASN A 86 4.84 -26.43 27.47
N MET A 87 5.69 -25.65 28.15
CA MET A 87 6.89 -26.13 28.85
C MET A 87 6.61 -26.46 30.34
N GLU A 88 5.32 -26.48 30.74
CA GLU A 88 4.86 -26.87 32.09
C GLU A 88 5.38 -25.97 33.22
N PHE A 89 5.68 -24.71 32.88
CA PHE A 89 5.90 -23.64 33.87
C PHE A 89 4.64 -22.79 34.03
N ALA A 90 4.48 -22.21 35.19
CA ALA A 90 3.46 -21.25 35.48
C ALA A 90 4.03 -20.05 36.21
N LEU A 91 3.55 -18.86 35.86
CA LEU A 91 3.82 -17.63 36.59
C LEU A 91 2.53 -17.20 37.28
N VAL A 92 2.62 -17.08 38.59
CA VAL A 92 1.53 -16.60 39.44
C VAL A 92 1.83 -15.16 39.80
N PRO A 93 1.08 -14.17 39.30
CA PRO A 93 1.28 -12.78 39.69
C PRO A 93 1.06 -12.61 41.19
N VAL A 94 2.00 -12.01 41.88
CA VAL A 94 1.88 -11.67 43.30
C VAL A 94 1.45 -10.22 43.41
N PHE A 95 0.20 -10.00 43.82
CA PHE A 95 -0.30 -8.65 44.07
C PHE A 95 0.20 -8.18 45.45
N ALA A 96 1.27 -7.38 45.46
CA ALA A 96 1.70 -6.73 46.65
C ALA A 96 0.74 -5.59 47.01
N MET A 97 0.11 -5.65 48.18
CA MET A 97 -0.75 -4.57 48.72
C MET A 97 0.01 -3.29 49.02
N HIS A 98 1.35 -3.34 49.07
CA HIS A 98 2.22 -2.19 49.26
C HIS A 98 3.27 -2.20 48.16
N GLN A 99 3.27 -1.17 47.34
CA GLN A 99 4.39 -0.83 46.47
C GLN A 99 5.52 -0.28 47.35
N SER A 100 6.33 -1.16 47.91
CA SER A 100 7.61 -0.73 48.44
C SER A 100 8.53 -0.53 47.23
N GLU A 101 9.10 0.68 47.07
CA GLU A 101 10.13 1.01 46.07
C GLU A 101 11.44 0.25 46.32
N ASP A 102 11.51 -0.55 47.38
CA ASP A 102 12.68 -1.33 47.70
C ASP A 102 12.89 -2.46 46.73
N LYS A 103 13.98 -2.38 46.00
CA LYS A 103 14.48 -3.49 45.19
C LYS A 103 14.64 -4.72 46.09
N ASN A 104 14.13 -5.85 45.58
CA ASN A 104 14.14 -7.07 46.38
C ASN A 104 15.43 -7.85 46.08
N GLU A 105 16.22 -8.07 47.09
CA GLU A 105 17.32 -9.05 46.99
C GLU A 105 16.74 -10.43 46.71
N ALA A 106 17.31 -11.08 45.68
CA ALA A 106 17.01 -12.46 45.37
C ALA A 106 17.97 -13.36 46.20
N PHE A 107 17.42 -14.43 46.75
CA PHE A 107 18.17 -15.38 47.54
C PHE A 107 18.53 -16.59 46.70
N LEU A 108 19.79 -17.01 46.74
CA LEU A 108 20.21 -18.28 46.20
C LEU A 108 19.53 -19.42 46.97
N PHE A 109 18.80 -20.25 46.27
CA PHE A 109 18.15 -21.41 46.89
C PHE A 109 18.99 -22.68 46.72
N GLN A 110 19.56 -22.89 45.51
CA GLN A 110 20.45 -23.99 45.23
C GLN A 110 21.67 -23.53 44.41
N PRO A 111 22.88 -23.78 44.90
CA PRO A 111 24.11 -23.50 44.15
C PRO A 111 24.25 -24.49 43.00
N GLY A 112 24.71 -23.99 41.86
CA GLY A 112 24.90 -24.79 40.65
C GLY A 112 25.59 -23.99 39.54
N SER A 113 25.76 -24.57 38.35
CA SER A 113 26.41 -23.92 37.22
C SER A 113 25.72 -22.61 36.81
N TYR A 114 24.40 -22.50 36.96
CA TYR A 114 23.62 -21.30 36.62
C TYR A 114 23.69 -20.19 37.69
N THR A 115 24.11 -20.53 38.91
CA THR A 115 24.18 -19.60 40.05
C THR A 115 25.60 -19.35 40.52
N GLN A 116 26.60 -19.88 39.81
CA GLN A 116 28.00 -19.76 40.18
C GLN A 116 28.49 -18.31 40.18
N GLY A 117 29.07 -17.88 41.32
CA GLY A 117 29.63 -16.53 41.48
C GLY A 117 28.60 -15.43 41.51
N ILE A 118 27.33 -15.74 41.74
CA ILE A 118 26.28 -14.76 42.00
C ILE A 118 26.19 -14.53 43.50
N HIS A 119 26.35 -13.26 43.91
CA HIS A 119 26.30 -12.83 45.33
C HIS A 119 25.21 -11.80 45.54
N THR A 120 25.03 -10.88 44.59
CA THR A 120 24.05 -9.80 44.64
C THR A 120 23.18 -9.79 43.43
N LEU A 121 21.89 -10.01 43.62
CA LEU A 121 20.90 -9.98 42.57
C LEU A 121 19.65 -9.23 43.03
N GLU A 122 19.36 -8.09 42.43
CA GLU A 122 18.19 -7.29 42.76
C GLU A 122 17.14 -7.51 41.69
N SER A 123 15.94 -7.90 42.09
CA SER A 123 14.84 -8.19 41.18
C SER A 123 13.61 -7.34 41.47
N ASP A 124 13.05 -6.74 40.44
CA ASP A 124 11.77 -6.04 40.45
C ASP A 124 10.59 -6.97 40.11
N GLY A 125 10.85 -8.25 39.92
CA GLY A 125 9.86 -9.22 39.52
C GLY A 125 8.81 -9.50 40.59
N HIS A 126 7.53 -9.40 40.23
CA HIS A 126 6.39 -9.65 41.12
C HIS A 126 5.59 -10.89 40.69
N ALA A 127 6.28 -11.95 40.26
CA ALA A 127 5.66 -13.20 39.89
C ALA A 127 6.37 -14.38 40.57
N ASP A 128 5.57 -15.31 41.07
CA ASP A 128 6.08 -16.59 41.58
C ASP A 128 6.16 -17.58 40.44
N LEU A 129 7.37 -18.02 40.11
CA LEU A 129 7.63 -19.04 39.10
C LEU A 129 7.46 -20.42 39.72
N THR A 130 6.48 -21.14 39.24
CA THR A 130 6.14 -22.47 39.73
C THR A 130 6.11 -23.48 38.56
N SER A 131 6.19 -24.77 38.89
CA SER A 131 5.97 -25.86 37.96
C SER A 131 5.28 -27.02 38.68
N LYS A 132 4.38 -27.72 37.97
CA LYS A 132 3.79 -28.95 38.46
C LYS A 132 4.66 -30.17 38.18
N HIS A 133 5.72 -30.02 37.40
CA HIS A 133 6.59 -31.12 37.04
C HIS A 133 7.58 -31.42 38.18
N PRO A 134 7.69 -32.67 38.66
CA PRO A 134 8.48 -33.01 39.84
C PRO A 134 9.98 -32.80 39.65
N GLU A 135 10.50 -32.84 38.42
CA GLU A 135 11.92 -32.65 38.10
C GLU A 135 12.31 -31.16 37.99
N THR A 136 11.42 -30.26 38.25
CA THR A 136 11.72 -28.82 38.21
C THR A 136 12.44 -28.41 39.48
N VAL A 137 13.60 -27.79 39.33
CA VAL A 137 14.40 -27.28 40.42
C VAL A 137 14.38 -25.75 40.39
N VAL A 138 13.93 -25.15 41.49
CA VAL A 138 14.01 -23.69 41.67
C VAL A 138 15.36 -23.35 42.24
N LEU A 139 16.16 -22.63 41.47
CA LEU A 139 17.55 -22.28 41.82
C LEU A 139 17.67 -20.97 42.57
N ILE A 140 16.86 -19.98 42.19
CA ILE A 140 16.85 -18.65 42.79
C ILE A 140 15.42 -18.31 43.20
N ARG A 141 15.25 -17.76 44.39
CA ARG A 141 14.00 -17.22 44.90
C ARG A 141 14.13 -15.75 45.27
N SER A 142 13.08 -15.02 45.08
CA SER A 142 12.88 -13.68 45.68
C SER A 142 11.89 -13.79 46.85
N LYS A 143 11.61 -12.71 47.52
CA LYS A 143 10.51 -12.66 48.54
C LYS A 143 9.14 -12.95 47.93
N TRP A 144 8.98 -12.88 46.60
CA TRP A 144 7.73 -13.10 45.88
C TRP A 144 7.57 -14.54 45.38
N GLY A 145 8.59 -15.37 45.50
CA GLY A 145 8.58 -16.76 45.07
C GLY A 145 9.74 -17.15 44.16
N GLY A 146 9.54 -18.15 43.34
CA GLY A 146 10.56 -18.63 42.39
C GLY A 146 10.92 -17.57 41.35
N LEU A 147 12.23 -17.31 41.18
CA LEU A 147 12.77 -16.37 40.22
C LEU A 147 13.44 -17.07 39.05
N LEU A 148 14.22 -18.09 39.31
CA LEU A 148 14.90 -18.92 38.33
C LEU A 148 14.62 -20.39 38.61
N ALA A 149 14.14 -21.10 37.61
CA ALA A 149 13.91 -22.54 37.69
C ALA A 149 14.45 -23.24 36.42
N VAL A 150 14.89 -24.48 36.63
CA VAL A 150 15.45 -25.33 35.56
C VAL A 150 14.77 -26.70 35.59
N ARG A 151 14.53 -27.25 34.42
CA ARG A 151 13.97 -28.57 34.26
C ARG A 151 14.67 -29.32 33.12
N ALA A 152 14.98 -30.59 33.33
CA ALA A 152 15.40 -31.49 32.26
C ALA A 152 14.22 -31.80 31.32
N LYS A 153 14.50 -31.93 30.02
CA LYS A 153 13.52 -32.33 29.00
C LYS A 153 14.26 -33.17 27.93
N GLY A 154 14.06 -34.49 27.97
CA GLY A 154 14.86 -35.39 27.18
C GLY A 154 16.35 -35.25 27.55
N ASN A 155 17.20 -35.09 26.54
CA ASN A 155 18.64 -34.85 26.75
C ASN A 155 18.99 -33.38 27.02
N GLY A 156 18.04 -32.45 26.77
CA GLY A 156 18.22 -31.02 26.93
C GLY A 156 17.55 -30.50 28.20
N ARG A 157 17.35 -29.20 28.23
CA ARG A 157 16.75 -28.53 29.42
C ARG A 157 16.03 -27.25 29.08
N VAL A 158 15.07 -26.91 29.93
CA VAL A 158 14.36 -25.64 29.89
C VAL A 158 14.71 -24.86 31.15
N ILE A 159 15.16 -23.64 30.95
CA ILE A 159 15.46 -22.66 31.99
C ILE A 159 14.38 -21.59 31.92
N CYS A 160 13.78 -21.25 33.05
CA CYS A 160 12.78 -20.19 33.11
C CYS A 160 13.19 -19.11 34.11
N LEU A 161 13.17 -17.84 33.66
CA LEU A 161 13.44 -16.65 34.47
C LEU A 161 12.19 -15.80 34.50
N SER A 162 11.69 -15.46 35.74
CA SER A 162 10.43 -14.72 35.91
C SER A 162 10.59 -13.20 35.89
N ASP A 163 11.81 -12.67 35.86
CA ASP A 163 12.06 -11.24 35.77
C ASP A 163 12.90 -10.88 34.51
N PRO A 164 12.26 -10.39 33.46
CA PRO A 164 12.96 -9.93 32.26
C PRO A 164 13.84 -8.70 32.49
N ASN A 165 13.61 -7.90 33.52
CA ASN A 165 14.41 -6.69 33.76
C ASN A 165 15.86 -7.01 34.10
N LEU A 166 16.14 -8.16 34.71
CA LEU A 166 17.48 -8.56 35.10
C LEU A 166 18.50 -8.53 33.96
N LEU A 167 18.07 -8.84 32.73
CA LEU A 167 18.93 -8.88 31.55
C LEU A 167 18.70 -7.70 30.61
N SER A 168 17.91 -6.71 31.01
CA SER A 168 17.57 -5.54 30.18
C SER A 168 18.75 -4.55 30.09
N ASN A 169 18.67 -3.65 29.08
CA ASN A 169 19.69 -2.62 28.86
C ASN A 169 20.01 -1.78 30.08
N GLN A 170 19.01 -1.49 30.94
CA GLN A 170 19.22 -0.64 32.13
C GLN A 170 19.85 -1.40 33.27
N SER A 171 19.56 -2.70 33.41
CA SER A 171 19.94 -3.45 34.63
C SER A 171 21.10 -4.41 34.40
N LEU A 172 21.50 -4.66 33.18
CA LEU A 172 22.57 -5.62 32.85
C LEU A 172 23.90 -5.34 33.59
N ARG A 173 24.18 -4.09 33.91
CA ARG A 173 25.39 -3.67 34.65
C ARG A 173 25.24 -3.68 36.17
N ASP A 174 24.03 -3.91 36.67
CA ASP A 174 23.77 -3.83 38.12
C ASP A 174 24.15 -5.18 38.77
N GLY A 175 24.77 -5.14 39.95
CA GLY A 175 25.14 -6.33 40.71
C GLY A 175 25.74 -7.45 39.84
N ASP A 176 25.25 -8.67 40.02
CA ASP A 176 25.70 -9.86 39.29
C ASP A 176 24.80 -10.24 38.07
N HIS A 177 24.01 -9.27 37.55
CA HIS A 177 23.07 -9.52 36.42
C HIS A 177 23.81 -9.97 35.17
N ALA A 178 24.93 -9.35 34.82
CA ALA A 178 25.76 -9.78 33.70
C ALA A 178 26.30 -11.21 33.89
N ARG A 179 26.71 -11.56 35.11
CA ARG A 179 27.14 -12.92 35.42
C ARG A 179 26.01 -13.93 35.31
N LEU A 180 24.82 -13.58 35.81
CA LEU A 180 23.63 -14.40 35.60
C LEU A 180 23.37 -14.64 34.14
N ALA A 181 23.44 -13.59 33.29
CA ALA A 181 23.27 -13.73 31.83
C ALA A 181 24.26 -14.74 31.24
N LEU A 182 25.55 -14.62 31.57
CA LEU A 182 26.59 -15.58 31.08
C LEU A 182 26.31 -16.99 31.57
N ASN A 183 25.98 -17.16 32.87
CA ASN A 183 25.69 -18.48 33.41
C ASN A 183 24.48 -19.14 32.71
N LEU A 184 23.40 -18.39 32.46
CA LEU A 184 22.21 -18.93 31.76
C LEU A 184 22.50 -19.32 30.33
N LEU A 185 23.32 -18.52 29.63
CA LEU A 185 23.56 -18.67 28.20
C LEU A 185 24.74 -19.61 27.86
N LEU A 186 25.72 -19.73 28.75
CA LEU A 186 26.97 -20.45 28.45
C LEU A 186 27.17 -21.75 29.25
N ALA A 187 26.47 -21.96 30.39
CA ALA A 187 26.72 -23.10 31.27
C ALA A 187 26.63 -24.48 30.60
N ASN A 188 25.87 -24.61 29.54
CA ASN A 188 25.69 -25.86 28.78
C ASN A 188 25.86 -25.65 27.27
N ARG A 189 26.53 -24.58 26.89
CA ARG A 189 26.85 -24.29 25.52
C ARG A 189 28.17 -24.97 25.16
N GLY A 190 28.19 -25.78 24.08
CA GLY A 190 29.41 -26.16 23.42
C GLY A 190 29.96 -24.98 22.58
N ASP A 191 30.61 -25.27 21.48
CA ASP A 191 31.05 -24.25 20.49
C ASP A 191 29.93 -23.76 19.58
N ASP A 192 28.72 -24.30 19.75
CA ASP A 192 27.56 -23.99 18.90
C ASP A 192 27.02 -22.57 19.09
N SER A 193 26.18 -22.14 18.16
CA SER A 193 25.58 -20.80 18.15
C SER A 193 24.52 -20.66 19.23
N LEU A 194 24.39 -19.40 19.72
CA LEU A 194 23.33 -18.94 20.60
C LEU A 194 22.33 -18.12 19.79
N LEU A 195 21.06 -18.49 19.87
CA LEU A 195 19.98 -17.81 19.16
C LEU A 195 19.13 -17.00 20.12
N ILE A 196 18.79 -15.75 19.73
CA ILE A 196 17.82 -14.93 20.44
C ILE A 196 16.61 -14.74 19.53
N ASP A 197 15.45 -15.17 20.00
CA ASP A 197 14.20 -15.11 19.24
C ASP A 197 13.73 -13.66 19.04
N GLU A 198 13.56 -13.30 17.79
CA GLU A 198 12.96 -12.05 17.36
C GLU A 198 11.70 -12.30 16.52
N TYR A 199 11.50 -13.54 16.07
CA TYR A 199 10.33 -13.92 15.28
C TYR A 199 9.02 -13.70 16.03
N HIS A 200 8.99 -14.06 17.31
CA HIS A 200 7.81 -13.85 18.16
C HIS A 200 7.63 -12.41 18.63
N HIS A 201 8.54 -11.52 18.27
CA HIS A 201 8.38 -10.06 18.35
C HIS A 201 7.94 -9.44 17.01
N GLY A 202 7.68 -10.28 15.99
CA GLY A 202 7.20 -9.87 14.68
C GLY A 202 8.30 -9.58 13.65
N TYR A 203 9.58 -9.85 13.97
CA TYR A 203 10.66 -9.73 13.00
C TYR A 203 10.74 -10.99 12.12
N GLY A 204 11.21 -10.83 10.88
CA GLY A 204 11.33 -11.95 9.93
C GLY A 204 9.99 -12.50 9.40
N ARG A 205 8.87 -12.15 10.00
CA ARG A 205 7.57 -12.43 9.41
C ARG A 205 7.39 -11.51 8.20
N VAL A 206 7.46 -12.09 7.02
CA VAL A 206 6.86 -11.46 5.84
C VAL A 206 5.34 -11.57 6.04
N THR A 207 4.82 -10.78 6.97
CA THR A 207 3.37 -10.60 7.03
C THR A 207 2.98 -9.98 5.71
N SER A 208 2.35 -10.76 4.84
CA SER A 208 1.71 -10.22 3.65
C SER A 208 0.91 -9.00 4.11
N VAL A 209 1.06 -7.87 3.44
CA VAL A 209 0.25 -6.66 3.72
C VAL A 209 -1.23 -7.04 3.84
N LEU A 210 -1.64 -8.04 3.08
CA LEU A 210 -2.99 -8.62 3.09
C LEU A 210 -3.29 -9.32 4.43
N GLU A 211 -2.37 -10.09 4.99
CA GLU A 211 -2.56 -10.80 6.27
C GLU A 211 -2.66 -9.80 7.43
N HIS A 212 -1.79 -8.78 7.41
CA HIS A 212 -1.87 -7.70 8.41
C HIS A 212 -3.18 -6.90 8.28
N LEU A 213 -3.64 -6.67 7.06
CA LEU A 213 -4.90 -5.98 6.78
C LEU A 213 -6.11 -6.78 7.28
N VAL A 214 -6.13 -8.10 7.01
CA VAL A 214 -7.24 -9.00 7.41
C VAL A 214 -7.40 -9.06 8.93
N HIS A 215 -6.30 -9.02 9.69
CA HIS A 215 -6.33 -9.06 11.15
C HIS A 215 -6.37 -7.68 11.81
N SER A 216 -6.32 -6.60 11.02
CA SER A 216 -6.37 -5.22 11.55
C SER A 216 -7.78 -4.64 11.51
N ARG A 217 -8.05 -3.68 12.38
CA ARG A 217 -9.27 -2.86 12.33
C ARG A 217 -9.38 -2.00 11.07
N ALA A 218 -8.31 -1.95 10.26
CA ALA A 218 -8.27 -1.23 9.00
C ALA A 218 -8.97 -1.97 7.84
N LEU A 219 -9.31 -3.26 7.99
CA LEU A 219 -10.00 -4.03 6.96
C LEU A 219 -11.31 -3.38 6.52
N VAL A 220 -12.13 -2.96 7.50
CA VAL A 220 -13.45 -2.38 7.22
C VAL A 220 -13.34 -1.08 6.41
N PRO A 221 -12.55 -0.05 6.81
CA PRO A 221 -12.42 1.16 6.00
C PRO A 221 -11.78 0.92 4.64
N VAL A 222 -10.87 -0.05 4.49
CA VAL A 222 -10.31 -0.41 3.18
C VAL A 222 -11.35 -1.04 2.27
N LEU A 223 -12.17 -1.98 2.77
CA LEU A 223 -13.28 -2.55 2.01
C LEU A 223 -14.31 -1.48 1.60
N GLN A 224 -14.64 -0.55 2.50
CA GLN A 224 -15.50 0.59 2.18
C GLN A 224 -14.91 1.47 1.08
N GLY A 225 -13.62 1.76 1.13
CA GLY A 225 -12.91 2.52 0.09
C GLY A 225 -12.96 1.82 -1.27
N ILE A 226 -12.71 0.52 -1.31
CA ILE A 226 -12.81 -0.29 -2.54
C ILE A 226 -14.25 -0.29 -3.09
N LEU A 227 -15.25 -0.46 -2.22
CA LEU A 227 -16.66 -0.41 -2.61
C LEU A 227 -17.04 0.96 -3.19
N LEU A 228 -16.60 2.04 -2.55
CA LEU A 228 -16.80 3.42 -3.04
C LEU A 228 -16.17 3.63 -4.41
N LEU A 229 -14.93 3.18 -4.60
CA LEU A 229 -14.25 3.24 -5.90
C LEU A 229 -14.99 2.45 -6.97
N PHE A 230 -15.51 1.27 -6.62
CA PHE A 230 -16.31 0.45 -7.53
C PHE A 230 -17.62 1.15 -7.93
N VAL A 231 -18.33 1.75 -6.95
CA VAL A 231 -19.55 2.51 -7.20
C VAL A 231 -19.26 3.72 -8.08
N LEU A 232 -18.20 4.47 -7.81
CA LEU A 232 -17.78 5.61 -8.63
C LEU A 232 -17.40 5.18 -10.05
N TRP A 233 -16.69 4.07 -10.19
CA TRP A 233 -16.35 3.50 -11.50
C TRP A 233 -17.59 3.06 -12.26
N ALA A 234 -18.52 2.35 -11.60
CA ALA A 234 -19.79 1.95 -12.18
C ALA A 234 -20.69 3.15 -12.56
N ALA A 235 -20.71 4.19 -11.74
CA ALA A 235 -21.44 5.42 -12.01
C ALA A 235 -20.84 6.18 -13.19
N ARG A 236 -19.53 6.28 -13.30
CA ARG A 236 -18.86 6.93 -14.45
C ARG A 236 -18.86 6.08 -15.71
N GLY A 237 -18.81 4.76 -15.58
CA GLY A 237 -18.85 3.82 -16.71
C GLY A 237 -20.24 3.68 -17.33
N ARG A 238 -21.31 3.95 -16.57
CA ARG A 238 -22.68 3.99 -17.11
C ARG A 238 -22.94 5.38 -17.67
N ARG A 239 -22.82 5.51 -18.99
CA ARG A 239 -23.46 6.64 -19.68
C ARG A 239 -24.96 6.53 -19.43
N PHE A 240 -25.49 7.41 -18.60
CA PHE A 240 -26.94 7.51 -18.39
C PHE A 240 -27.60 7.92 -19.71
N GLY A 241 -28.20 6.96 -20.39
CA GLY A 241 -28.93 7.10 -21.64
C GLY A 241 -28.19 6.57 -22.87
N LEU A 242 -28.98 6.06 -23.81
CA LEU A 242 -28.53 5.84 -25.19
C LEU A 242 -27.90 7.15 -25.69
N PRO A 243 -26.72 7.12 -26.33
CA PRO A 243 -26.17 8.30 -26.95
C PRO A 243 -27.23 8.81 -27.93
N ARG A 244 -27.93 9.91 -27.59
CA ARG A 244 -28.73 10.60 -28.55
C ARG A 244 -27.75 10.96 -29.68
N PRO A 245 -27.99 10.50 -30.92
CA PRO A 245 -27.21 10.99 -32.01
C PRO A 245 -27.33 12.51 -31.95
N LEU A 246 -26.22 13.21 -31.75
CA LEU A 246 -26.18 14.63 -31.98
C LEU A 246 -26.79 14.79 -33.37
N PHE A 247 -27.98 15.39 -33.46
CA PHE A 247 -28.49 15.86 -34.71
C PHE A 247 -27.38 16.75 -35.26
N GLN A 248 -26.52 16.17 -36.08
CA GLN A 248 -25.73 16.98 -36.98
C GLN A 248 -26.80 17.70 -37.80
N GLU A 249 -27.04 18.97 -37.44
CA GLU A 249 -27.66 19.87 -38.40
C GLU A 249 -26.84 19.67 -39.69
N LYS A 250 -27.39 18.87 -40.58
CA LYS A 250 -26.86 18.81 -41.95
C LYS A 250 -26.86 20.27 -42.34
N ARG A 251 -25.69 20.92 -42.35
CA ARG A 251 -25.55 22.23 -42.94
C ARG A 251 -26.25 22.10 -44.28
N ARG A 252 -27.45 22.74 -44.37
CA ARG A 252 -28.23 22.72 -45.61
C ARG A 252 -27.25 23.08 -46.70
N SER A 253 -27.05 22.21 -47.64
CA SER A 253 -26.04 22.44 -48.64
C SER A 253 -26.52 23.71 -49.41
N SER A 254 -25.57 24.55 -49.77
CA SER A 254 -25.89 25.76 -50.58
C SER A 254 -26.72 25.39 -51.79
N LEU A 255 -26.58 24.17 -52.29
CA LEU A 255 -27.32 23.60 -53.41
C LEU A 255 -28.82 23.39 -53.07
N GLU A 256 -29.17 22.94 -51.87
CA GLU A 256 -30.58 22.76 -51.45
C GLU A 256 -31.27 24.11 -51.31
N TYR A 257 -30.57 25.12 -50.81
CA TYR A 257 -31.07 26.47 -50.76
C TYR A 257 -31.35 27.02 -52.17
N VAL A 258 -30.39 26.88 -53.08
CA VAL A 258 -30.54 27.35 -54.47
C VAL A 258 -31.68 26.62 -55.17
N LYS A 259 -31.82 25.30 -54.98
CA LYS A 259 -32.96 24.53 -55.55
C LYS A 259 -34.29 24.98 -54.99
N ALA A 260 -34.40 25.24 -53.69
CA ALA A 260 -35.63 25.71 -53.06
C ALA A 260 -36.03 27.11 -53.59
N MET A 261 -35.07 28.02 -53.73
CA MET A 261 -35.32 29.35 -54.33
C MET A 261 -35.73 29.26 -55.79
N ALA A 262 -35.06 28.42 -56.59
CA ALA A 262 -35.42 28.22 -57.98
C ALA A 262 -36.86 27.68 -58.13
N GLN A 263 -37.27 26.71 -57.30
CA GLN A 263 -38.63 26.18 -57.29
C GLN A 263 -39.66 27.26 -56.86
N LEU A 264 -39.30 28.14 -55.96
CA LEU A 264 -40.17 29.21 -55.52
C LEU A 264 -40.41 30.24 -56.60
N PHE A 265 -39.36 30.62 -57.32
CA PHE A 265 -39.47 31.52 -58.48
C PHE A 265 -40.28 30.85 -59.64
N GLN A 266 -40.10 29.57 -59.88
CA GLN A 266 -40.81 28.83 -60.87
C GLN A 266 -42.32 28.73 -60.54
N ARG A 267 -42.67 28.35 -59.33
CA ARG A 267 -44.06 28.25 -58.86
C ARG A 267 -44.76 29.60 -58.86
N GLY A 268 -44.06 30.67 -58.47
CA GLY A 268 -44.56 32.04 -58.45
C GLY A 268 -44.61 32.70 -59.85
N ARG A 269 -44.14 32.02 -60.91
CA ARG A 269 -43.97 32.62 -62.25
C ARG A 269 -43.19 33.92 -62.26
N ALA A 270 -42.35 34.12 -61.26
CA ALA A 270 -41.60 35.36 -60.98
C ALA A 270 -40.30 35.42 -61.80
N ARG A 271 -40.39 35.30 -63.12
CA ARG A 271 -39.22 35.23 -64.04
C ARG A 271 -38.37 36.47 -64.02
N VAL A 272 -39.01 37.64 -63.99
CA VAL A 272 -38.34 38.94 -63.91
C VAL A 272 -37.53 39.07 -62.65
N LEU A 273 -38.10 38.70 -61.50
CA LEU A 273 -37.44 38.73 -60.20
C LEU A 273 -36.25 37.77 -60.14
N ALA A 274 -36.39 36.55 -60.72
CA ALA A 274 -35.28 35.60 -60.83
C ALA A 274 -34.15 36.16 -61.72
N PHE A 275 -34.50 36.85 -62.80
CA PHE A 275 -33.50 37.45 -63.68
C PHE A 275 -32.80 38.65 -62.99
N GLU A 276 -33.53 39.52 -62.34
CA GLU A 276 -32.95 40.63 -61.55
C GLU A 276 -31.99 40.11 -60.45
N ALA A 277 -32.35 39.02 -59.74
CA ALA A 277 -31.48 38.39 -58.76
C ALA A 277 -30.17 37.85 -59.38
N LEU A 278 -30.26 37.23 -60.58
CA LEU A 278 -29.09 36.77 -61.35
C LEU A 278 -28.20 37.93 -61.80
N VAL A 279 -28.79 39.00 -62.30
CA VAL A 279 -28.07 40.22 -62.71
C VAL A 279 -27.34 40.82 -61.53
N GLY A 280 -28.06 40.99 -60.36
CA GLY A 280 -27.47 41.54 -59.15
C GLY A 280 -26.33 40.67 -58.60
N TRP A 281 -26.46 39.31 -58.65
CA TRP A 281 -25.38 38.44 -58.28
C TRP A 281 -24.18 38.54 -59.25
N THR A 282 -24.45 38.59 -60.55
CA THR A 282 -23.37 38.72 -61.55
C THR A 282 -22.62 40.06 -61.40
N GLU A 283 -23.31 41.14 -61.10
CA GLU A 283 -22.72 42.44 -60.83
C GLU A 283 -21.82 42.41 -59.59
N LYS A 284 -22.32 41.77 -58.47
CA LYS A 284 -21.56 41.63 -57.26
C LYS A 284 -20.28 40.81 -57.45
N GLU A 285 -20.41 39.72 -58.21
CA GLU A 285 -19.29 38.85 -58.50
C GLU A 285 -18.28 39.51 -59.44
N ALA A 286 -18.75 40.27 -60.44
CA ALA A 286 -17.90 41.04 -61.33
C ALA A 286 -17.10 42.15 -60.54
N LYS A 287 -17.70 42.77 -59.53
CA LYS A 287 -16.98 43.69 -58.64
C LYS A 287 -15.91 43.00 -57.80
N ASN A 288 -16.21 41.80 -57.29
CA ASN A 288 -15.25 41.00 -56.46
C ASN A 288 -14.03 40.59 -57.28
N ILE A 289 -14.14 40.40 -58.61
CA ILE A 289 -13.05 39.97 -59.49
C ILE A 289 -12.25 41.17 -60.05
N LEU A 290 -12.54 42.39 -59.61
CA LEU A 290 -11.87 43.61 -60.11
C LEU A 290 -11.94 43.78 -61.66
N VAL A 291 -12.93 43.21 -62.31
CA VAL A 291 -13.11 43.30 -63.77
C VAL A 291 -13.77 44.57 -64.16
N HIS A 292 -13.14 45.72 -63.86
CA HIS A 292 -13.62 47.05 -64.25
C HIS A 292 -13.30 47.41 -65.72
N ARG A 293 -12.63 46.52 -66.49
CA ARG A 293 -12.17 46.79 -67.87
C ARG A 293 -12.78 45.92 -68.97
N ASP A 294 -13.69 44.98 -68.63
CA ASP A 294 -14.30 44.16 -69.67
C ASP A 294 -15.58 44.81 -70.17
N HIS A 295 -15.46 45.57 -71.27
CA HIS A 295 -16.59 46.25 -71.93
C HIS A 295 -17.70 45.31 -72.36
N THR A 296 -17.40 44.03 -72.66
CA THR A 296 -18.37 43.03 -73.13
C THR A 296 -19.32 42.65 -72.00
N LEU A 297 -18.82 42.37 -70.79
CA LEU A 297 -19.63 42.05 -69.66
C LEU A 297 -20.43 43.26 -69.16
N GLN A 298 -19.82 44.48 -69.17
CA GLN A 298 -20.52 45.72 -68.81
C GLN A 298 -21.68 46.00 -69.73
N ASN A 299 -21.48 45.89 -71.06
CA ASN A 299 -22.53 46.13 -72.00
C ASN A 299 -23.70 45.12 -71.91
N LYS A 300 -23.41 43.84 -71.58
CA LYS A 300 -24.43 42.82 -71.33
C LYS A 300 -25.19 43.11 -70.03
N LEU A 301 -24.52 43.52 -68.96
CA LEU A 301 -25.18 43.92 -67.69
C LEU A 301 -26.06 45.17 -67.88
N LEU A 302 -25.57 46.19 -68.58
CA LEU A 302 -26.33 47.37 -68.85
C LEU A 302 -27.56 47.07 -69.73
N ALA A 303 -27.42 46.23 -70.74
CA ALA A 303 -28.54 45.77 -71.59
C ALA A 303 -29.57 44.98 -70.77
N ALA A 304 -29.12 44.09 -69.84
CA ALA A 304 -29.99 43.31 -68.99
C ALA A 304 -30.81 44.16 -68.04
N ARG A 305 -30.24 45.29 -67.56
CA ARG A 305 -30.88 46.23 -66.64
C ARG A 305 -31.89 47.16 -67.29
N ARG A 306 -31.77 47.41 -68.58
CA ARG A 306 -32.55 48.46 -69.28
C ARG A 306 -34.01 48.08 -69.51
N ASN A 307 -34.36 46.79 -69.72
CA ASN A 307 -35.74 46.32 -69.95
C ASN A 307 -35.86 44.83 -69.59
N PRO A 308 -35.89 44.45 -68.29
CA PRO A 308 -35.95 43.08 -67.84
C PRO A 308 -37.24 42.35 -68.31
N ASP A 309 -38.39 43.07 -68.32
CA ASP A 309 -39.69 42.50 -68.76
C ASP A 309 -39.77 42.11 -70.18
N LYS A 310 -39.07 42.81 -71.07
CA LYS A 310 -39.02 42.48 -72.55
C LYS A 310 -38.03 41.38 -72.85
N GLN A 311 -37.07 41.11 -72.00
CA GLN A 311 -36.03 40.13 -72.22
C GLN A 311 -36.39 38.73 -71.75
N VAL A 312 -37.30 38.60 -70.79
CA VAL A 312 -37.63 37.32 -70.14
C VAL A 312 -39.15 37.09 -70.18
N VAL A 313 -39.63 36.77 -71.37
CA VAL A 313 -41.07 36.47 -71.62
C VAL A 313 -41.36 34.98 -71.35
N SER A 314 -40.39 34.13 -71.56
CA SER A 314 -40.54 32.70 -71.34
C SER A 314 -39.43 32.11 -70.47
N ASP A 315 -39.63 30.87 -69.94
CA ASP A 315 -38.61 30.19 -69.15
C ASP A 315 -37.36 29.87 -70.05
N ARG A 316 -37.51 29.74 -71.31
CA ARG A 316 -36.42 29.58 -72.24
C ARG A 316 -35.60 30.83 -72.43
N ASP A 317 -36.23 31.99 -72.44
CA ASP A 317 -35.54 33.28 -72.52
C ASP A 317 -34.72 33.57 -71.22
N LEU A 318 -35.29 33.19 -70.11
CA LEU A 318 -34.55 33.28 -68.81
C LEU A 318 -33.30 32.43 -68.80
N LEU A 319 -33.39 31.18 -69.29
CA LEU A 319 -32.26 30.25 -69.41
C LEU A 319 -31.18 30.77 -70.37
N VAL A 320 -31.58 31.23 -71.56
CA VAL A 320 -30.64 31.79 -72.55
C VAL A 320 -29.92 33.04 -71.97
N SER A 321 -30.68 33.93 -71.35
CA SER A 321 -30.12 35.14 -70.77
C SER A 321 -29.19 34.85 -69.59
N ALA A 322 -29.54 33.85 -68.73
CA ALA A 322 -28.71 33.42 -67.61
C ALA A 322 -27.40 32.77 -68.11
N GLN A 323 -27.46 31.91 -69.11
CA GLN A 323 -26.30 31.30 -69.71
C GLN A 323 -25.40 32.35 -70.40
N GLY A 324 -25.99 33.33 -71.04
CA GLY A 324 -25.27 34.43 -71.63
C GLY A 324 -24.52 35.32 -70.64
N LEU A 325 -25.12 35.57 -69.46
CA LEU A 325 -24.46 36.28 -68.38
C LEU A 325 -23.35 35.47 -67.72
N TYR A 326 -23.63 34.16 -67.49
CA TYR A 326 -22.65 33.30 -66.88
C TYR A 326 -21.40 33.10 -67.77
N SER A 327 -21.63 32.87 -69.08
CA SER A 327 -20.50 32.69 -70.03
C SER A 327 -19.67 33.97 -70.15
N ALA A 328 -20.30 35.16 -70.11
CA ALA A 328 -19.57 36.44 -70.10
C ALA A 328 -18.76 36.65 -68.81
N LEU A 329 -19.32 36.23 -67.66
CA LEU A 329 -18.62 36.33 -66.39
C LEU A 329 -17.40 35.35 -66.32
N ASP A 330 -17.59 34.14 -66.87
CA ASP A 330 -16.53 33.13 -66.90
C ASP A 330 -15.36 33.55 -67.82
N GLU A 331 -15.71 34.13 -68.98
CA GLU A 331 -14.71 34.70 -69.90
C GLU A 331 -13.96 35.85 -69.26
N ALA A 332 -14.66 36.74 -68.53
CA ALA A 332 -14.03 37.84 -67.82
C ALA A 332 -13.10 37.33 -66.69
N ARG A 333 -13.49 36.27 -65.97
CA ARG A 333 -12.63 35.58 -64.97
C ARG A 333 -11.36 35.06 -65.59
N ARG A 334 -11.48 34.35 -66.76
CA ARG A 334 -10.32 33.82 -67.48
C ARG A 334 -9.37 34.89 -67.96
N LYS A 335 -9.91 36.03 -68.39
CA LYS A 335 -9.08 37.18 -68.81
C LYS A 335 -8.35 37.82 -67.64
N ALA A 336 -9.06 37.95 -66.49
CA ALA A 336 -8.47 38.47 -65.25
C ALA A 336 -7.33 37.56 -64.75
N ALA A 337 -7.50 36.26 -64.81
CA ALA A 337 -6.52 35.23 -64.37
C ALA A 337 -5.27 35.16 -65.32
N ARG A 338 -5.41 35.59 -66.60
CA ARG A 338 -4.32 35.62 -67.56
C ARG A 338 -3.55 36.95 -67.58
N GLY A 339 -4.13 38.01 -66.97
CA GLY A 339 -3.52 39.32 -66.90
C GLY A 339 -2.91 39.70 -65.57
N ALA A 340 -2.91 38.75 -64.59
CA ALA A 340 -2.19 38.79 -63.35
C ALA A 340 -0.98 37.87 -63.44
#